data_ea558634a9e7c733168d27f870eb130f
#
_entry.id   ea558634a9e7c733168d27f870eb130f
#
_cell.length_a   1.000
_cell.length_b   1.000
_cell.length_c   1.000
_cell.angle_alpha   90.00
_cell.angle_beta   90.00
_cell.angle_gamma   90.00
#
_symmetry.space_group_name_H-M   'P 1'
#
loop_
_entity.id
_entity.type
_entity.pdbx_description
1 polymer ?
#
loop_
_entity_poly.entity_id
_entity_poly.type
_entity_poly.pdbx_seq_one_letter_code
_entity_poly.pdbx_strand_id
1 'polypeptide(L)' 'MSSQQVLEQLKSGLLAGIQRLDLSCGLTEFPREIFDLADSLEILNLSGNALTSLPDDLSRLHKLRIIFCSDNLFTE' A
#
# COMPACT_ATOMS: atom_id res chain seq x y z
N MET A 1 12.85 -1.52 10.90
CA MET A 1 11.52 -2.18 10.99
C MET A 1 11.28 -2.93 9.69
N SER A 2 10.83 -4.19 9.77
CA SER A 2 10.56 -4.96 8.56
C SER A 2 9.21 -4.58 7.96
N SER A 3 9.04 -4.87 6.66
CA SER A 3 7.74 -4.63 6.01
C SER A 3 6.63 -5.44 6.65
N GLN A 4 6.96 -6.64 7.17
CA GLN A 4 5.96 -7.47 7.85
C GLN A 4 5.44 -6.77 9.11
N GLN A 5 6.33 -6.12 9.86
CA GLN A 5 5.92 -5.34 11.04
C GLN A 5 5.09 -4.13 10.64
N VAL A 6 5.46 -3.46 9.54
CA VAL A 6 4.68 -2.34 9.02
C VAL A 6 3.28 -2.79 8.63
N LEU A 7 3.17 -3.96 7.98
CA LEU A 7 1.87 -4.51 7.60
C LEU A 7 0.99 -4.78 8.83
N GLU A 8 1.59 -5.32 9.89
CA GLU A 8 0.85 -5.58 11.12
C GLU A 8 0.37 -4.28 11.77
N GLN A 9 1.21 -3.25 11.76
CA GLN A 9 0.83 -1.94 12.27
C GLN A 9 -0.30 -1.32 11.46
N LEU A 10 -0.25 -1.50 10.14
CA LEU A 10 -1.32 -1.02 9.26
C LEU A 10 -2.65 -1.67 9.63
N LYS A 11 -2.65 -2.99 9.82
CA LYS A 11 -3.87 -3.73 10.13
C LYS A 11 -4.43 -3.38 11.51
N SER A 12 -3.57 -2.96 12.43
CA SER A 12 -4.00 -2.61 13.78
C SER A 12 -4.41 -1.14 13.92
N GLY A 13 -4.29 -0.34 12.86
CA GLY A 13 -4.67 1.07 12.89
C GLY A 13 -3.61 2.00 13.45
N LEU A 14 -2.40 1.50 13.69
CA LEU A 14 -1.34 2.31 14.29
C LEU A 14 -0.71 3.31 13.32
N LEU A 15 -1.02 3.21 12.02
CA LEU A 15 -0.42 4.08 11.02
C LEU A 15 -1.32 5.21 10.57
N ALA A 16 -2.41 5.49 11.32
CA ALA A 16 -3.32 6.57 10.98
C ALA A 16 -2.54 7.89 10.88
N GLY A 17 -2.74 8.61 9.79
CA GLY A 17 -2.13 9.92 9.59
C GLY A 17 -0.79 9.91 8.87
N ILE A 18 -0.22 8.76 8.55
CA ILE A 18 1.05 8.75 7.83
C ILE A 18 0.86 9.20 6.39
N GLN A 19 1.93 9.80 5.83
CA GLN A 19 1.90 10.32 4.47
C GLN A 19 2.64 9.42 3.49
N ARG A 20 3.48 8.52 3.98
CA ARG A 20 4.24 7.59 3.13
C ARG A 20 4.16 6.19 3.73
N LEU A 21 3.90 5.21 2.85
CA LEU A 21 3.83 3.80 3.24
C LEU A 21 4.68 2.99 2.27
N ASP A 22 5.61 2.22 2.81
CA ASP A 22 6.47 1.32 2.04
C ASP A 22 6.20 -0.11 2.51
N LEU A 23 5.76 -0.98 1.60
CA LEU A 23 5.51 -2.39 1.89
C LEU A 23 6.18 -3.25 0.82
N SER A 24 7.11 -4.11 1.23
CA SER A 24 7.76 -5.09 0.37
C SER A 24 7.90 -6.38 1.17
N CYS A 25 6.84 -7.16 1.23
CA CYS A 25 6.78 -8.36 2.08
C CYS A 25 6.08 -9.52 1.38
N GLY A 26 6.20 -9.59 0.06
CA GLY A 26 5.64 -10.72 -0.70
C GLY A 26 4.13 -10.66 -0.82
N LEU A 27 3.55 -9.48 -0.82
CA LEU A 27 2.10 -9.32 -0.91
C LEU A 27 1.58 -9.90 -2.22
N THR A 28 0.52 -10.71 -2.11
CA THR A 28 -0.18 -11.25 -3.29
C THR A 28 -1.47 -10.50 -3.57
N GLU A 29 -1.94 -9.72 -2.59
CA GLU A 29 -3.15 -8.91 -2.73
C GLU A 29 -2.92 -7.54 -2.11
N PHE A 30 -3.60 -6.55 -2.64
CA PHE A 30 -3.56 -5.19 -2.10
C PHE A 30 -4.22 -5.19 -0.72
N PRO A 31 -3.51 -4.77 0.34
CA PRO A 31 -4.11 -4.71 1.68
C PRO A 31 -5.19 -3.64 1.72
N ARG A 32 -6.42 -4.04 1.97
CA ARG A 32 -7.55 -3.10 1.98
C ARG A 32 -7.43 -2.06 3.10
N GLU A 33 -6.67 -2.38 4.14
CA GLU A 33 -6.43 -1.45 5.24
C GLU A 33 -5.72 -0.17 4.82
N ILE A 34 -5.07 -0.19 3.64
CA ILE A 34 -4.45 1.01 3.10
C ILE A 34 -5.49 2.12 2.90
N PHE A 35 -6.73 1.76 2.62
CA PHE A 35 -7.79 2.76 2.45
C PHE A 35 -8.11 3.52 3.72
N ASP A 36 -7.74 2.98 4.89
CA ASP A 36 -7.89 3.70 6.16
C ASP A 36 -6.97 4.92 6.21
N LEU A 37 -6.00 5.01 5.32
CA LEU A 37 -5.06 6.13 5.24
C LEU A 37 -5.46 7.15 4.17
N ALA A 38 -6.68 7.08 3.67
CA ALA A 38 -7.12 7.91 2.54
C ALA A 38 -6.97 9.41 2.78
N ASP A 39 -7.09 9.84 4.04
CA ASP A 39 -7.03 11.27 4.36
C ASP A 39 -5.61 11.80 4.53
N SER A 40 -4.60 10.95 4.48
CA SER A 40 -3.23 11.37 4.76
C SER A 40 -2.20 10.84 3.76
N LEU A 41 -2.43 9.65 3.18
CA LEU A 41 -1.40 8.97 2.39
C LEU A 41 -1.16 9.70 1.07
N GLU A 42 0.11 10.07 0.83
CA GLU A 42 0.53 10.76 -0.40
C GLU A 42 1.46 9.91 -1.25
N ILE A 43 2.26 9.06 -0.63
CA ILE A 43 3.22 8.22 -1.33
C ILE A 43 3.02 6.78 -0.90
N LEU A 44 2.79 5.90 -1.88
CA LEU A 44 2.60 4.47 -1.62
C LEU A 44 3.62 3.70 -2.44
N ASN A 45 4.48 2.95 -1.75
CA ASN A 45 5.48 2.11 -2.41
C ASN A 45 5.13 0.65 -2.19
N LEU A 46 4.73 -0.03 -3.25
CA LEU A 46 4.38 -1.45 -3.27
C LEU A 46 5.31 -2.24 -4.18
N SER A 47 6.50 -1.69 -4.47
CA SER A 47 7.48 -2.40 -5.30
C SER A 47 7.99 -3.65 -4.58
N GLY A 48 8.34 -4.67 -5.36
CA GLY A 48 8.94 -5.88 -4.80
C GLY A 48 7.95 -6.81 -4.13
N ASN A 49 6.72 -6.85 -4.60
CA ASN A 49 5.71 -7.78 -4.11
C ASN A 49 5.32 -8.77 -5.23
N ALA A 50 4.24 -9.50 -5.02
CA ALA A 50 3.73 -10.45 -6.00
C ALA A 50 2.29 -10.10 -6.39
N LEU A 51 2.02 -8.80 -6.50
CA LEU A 51 0.69 -8.31 -6.85
C LEU A 51 0.41 -8.55 -8.33
N THR A 52 -0.80 -8.99 -8.64
CA THR A 52 -1.23 -9.20 -10.03
C THR A 52 -2.14 -8.07 -10.52
N SER A 53 -2.70 -7.29 -9.60
CA SER A 53 -3.56 -6.17 -9.96
C SER A 53 -3.65 -5.19 -8.79
N LEU A 54 -4.14 -3.99 -9.09
CA LEU A 54 -4.50 -3.00 -8.09
C LEU A 54 -6.03 -2.91 -8.02
N PRO A 55 -6.59 -2.47 -6.88
CA PRO A 55 -8.06 -2.40 -6.78
C PRO A 55 -8.65 -1.34 -7.71
N ASP A 56 -9.86 -1.60 -8.18
CA ASP A 56 -10.56 -0.68 -9.07
C ASP A 56 -10.89 0.64 -8.39
N ASP A 57 -11.02 0.62 -7.06
CA ASP A 57 -11.39 1.80 -6.30
C ASP A 57 -10.18 2.52 -5.68
N LEU A 58 -9.01 2.40 -6.33
CA LEU A 58 -7.78 3.04 -5.84
C LEU A 58 -7.95 4.57 -5.70
N SER A 59 -8.88 5.16 -6.44
CA SER A 59 -9.15 6.60 -6.37
C SER A 59 -9.69 7.03 -5.00
N ARG A 60 -10.10 6.10 -4.15
CA ARG A 60 -10.47 6.43 -2.77
C ARG A 60 -9.29 7.03 -1.99
N LEU A 61 -8.07 6.74 -2.42
CA LEU A 61 -6.87 7.37 -1.85
C LEU A 61 -6.71 8.75 -2.46
N HIS A 62 -7.57 9.66 -2.09
CA HIS A 62 -7.74 10.95 -2.78
C HIS A 62 -6.59 11.92 -2.57
N LYS A 63 -5.67 11.64 -1.65
CA LYS A 63 -4.47 12.45 -1.46
C LYS A 63 -3.22 11.81 -2.05
N LEU A 64 -3.37 10.63 -2.64
CA LEU A 64 -2.23 9.91 -3.20
C LEU A 64 -1.68 10.66 -4.41
N ARG A 65 -0.37 10.90 -4.39
CA ARG A 65 0.34 11.62 -5.45
C ARG A 65 1.27 10.71 -6.24
N ILE A 66 1.88 9.74 -5.57
CA ILE A 66 2.88 8.87 -6.18
C ILE A 66 2.63 7.45 -5.72
N ILE A 67 2.63 6.52 -6.69
CA ILE A 67 2.61 5.10 -6.37
C ILE A 67 3.78 4.43 -7.11
N PHE A 68 4.57 3.66 -6.35
CA PHE A 68 5.63 2.83 -6.92
C PHE A 68 5.16 1.38 -6.85
N CYS A 69 5.15 0.69 -7.97
CA CYS A 69 4.67 -0.69 -8.02
C CYS A 69 5.46 -1.56 -8.99
N SER A 70 6.76 -1.23 -9.17
CA SER A 70 7.63 -2.05 -10.00
C SER A 70 7.91 -3.39 -9.33
N ASP A 71 8.45 -4.34 -10.10
CA ASP A 71 8.82 -5.68 -9.59
C ASP A 71 7.64 -6.38 -8.93
N ASN A 72 6.51 -6.35 -9.60
CA ASN A 72 5.33 -7.12 -9.26
C ASN A 72 4.97 -8.05 -10.42
N LEU A 73 3.83 -8.70 -10.35
CA LEU A 73 3.39 -9.69 -11.33
C LEU A 73 2.19 -9.18 -12.14
N PHE A 74 2.11 -7.89 -12.37
CA PHE A 74 0.99 -7.32 -13.11
C PHE A 74 0.95 -7.89 -14.52
N THR A 75 -0.26 -8.26 -14.95
CA THR A 75 -0.55 -8.61 -16.34
C THR A 75 -1.43 -7.48 -16.86
N GLU A 76 -1.04 -6.89 -17.93
CA GLU A 76 -1.67 -5.76 -18.45
C GLU A 76 -3.14 -5.66 -18.53
#